data_b7b8b4b6d506cf7b8f695fcc5dfc335f
#
_entry.id   b7b8b4b6d506cf7b8f695fcc5dfc335f
#
_cell.length_a   1.000
_cell.length_b   1.000
_cell.length_c   1.000
_cell.angle_alpha   90.00
_cell.angle_beta   90.00
_cell.angle_gamma   90.00
#
_symmetry.space_group_name_H-M   'P 1'
#
loop_
_entity.id
_entity.type
_entity.pdbx_description
1 polymer ?
#
loop_
_entity_poly.entity_id
_entity_poly.type
_entity_poly.pdbx_seq_one_letter_code
_entity_poly.pdbx_strand_id
1 'polypeptide(L)'
;MKKITLKTIMLIFCGVILTSCSKDSLSEDVTSYDQVVTKKVAYDYDAIEVEILEDINLYRKANGLAELQPLTEVSIEAESHNEYMIDQGTVSHDNFSQRASFLMQELGVRSVSENVAYGYRSADAVVKAWLKSKGHKENIEADNTHFGISVRQDADGRNYFTNIFVKK
;
A
#
# COMPACT_ATOMS: atom_id res chain seq x y z
N MET A 1 -3.41 -0.71 89.43
CA MET A 1 -4.41 -0.04 90.31
C MET A 1 -5.51 0.55 89.42
N LYS A 2 -6.73 0.11 89.78
CA LYS A 2 -8.04 0.75 89.63
C LYS A 2 -8.49 1.08 88.21
N LYS A 3 -9.43 0.35 87.60
CA LYS A 3 -10.89 0.40 87.92
C LYS A 3 -11.49 1.62 87.20
N ILE A 4 -12.56 1.64 86.49
CA ILE A 4 -13.87 0.99 86.53
C ILE A 4 -14.70 1.60 85.40
N THR A 5 -15.43 0.79 84.67
CA THR A 5 -16.90 0.77 84.49
C THR A 5 -17.52 2.03 83.83
N LEU A 6 -18.53 2.01 83.11
CA LEU A 6 -19.71 1.20 82.98
C LEU A 6 -20.70 1.91 82.08
N LYS A 7 -21.41 1.19 81.24
CA LYS A 7 -22.84 1.35 80.92
C LYS A 7 -23.22 2.63 80.17
N THR A 8 -24.11 2.71 79.32
CA THR A 8 -25.33 1.91 79.06
C THR A 8 -26.12 2.57 77.87
N ILE A 9 -26.76 1.77 77.06
CA ILE A 9 -28.12 1.94 76.56
C ILE A 9 -28.28 2.95 75.35
N MET A 10 -28.49 2.39 74.18
CA MET A 10 -29.77 2.14 73.54
C MET A 10 -30.47 3.39 73.04
N LEU A 11 -30.54 3.55 71.72
CA LEU A 11 -31.86 3.68 71.08
C LEU A 11 -31.76 3.50 69.57
N ILE A 12 -32.53 2.64 69.11
CA ILE A 12 -32.86 2.30 67.73
C ILE A 12 -33.44 3.52 67.03
N PHE A 13 -32.89 3.88 65.86
CA PHE A 13 -33.66 4.60 64.89
C PHE A 13 -33.45 3.98 63.51
N CYS A 14 -34.50 3.30 63.11
CA CYS A 14 -34.61 2.67 61.82
C CYS A 14 -34.81 3.78 60.79
N GLY A 15 -33.78 4.06 60.00
CA GLY A 15 -33.86 4.96 58.83
C GLY A 15 -33.46 4.19 57.60
N VAL A 16 -34.46 3.68 56.89
CA VAL A 16 -34.27 3.11 55.55
C VAL A 16 -33.89 4.23 54.62
N ILE A 17 -32.62 4.38 54.31
CA ILE A 17 -32.20 5.21 53.21
C ILE A 17 -31.88 4.27 52.04
N LEU A 18 -32.78 4.24 51.08
CA LEU A 18 -32.55 3.66 49.76
C LEU A 18 -31.44 4.52 49.08
N THR A 19 -30.21 4.18 49.25
CA THR A 19 -29.17 4.68 48.38
C THR A 19 -29.21 3.85 47.09
N SER A 20 -29.80 4.45 46.08
CA SER A 20 -29.63 4.04 44.70
C SER A 20 -28.13 4.00 44.41
N CYS A 21 -27.57 2.81 44.31
CA CYS A 21 -26.29 2.63 43.65
C CYS A 21 -26.50 2.90 42.15
N SER A 22 -26.28 4.12 41.73
CA SER A 22 -25.88 4.33 40.37
C SER A 22 -24.50 3.63 40.22
N LYS A 23 -24.49 2.58 39.43
CA LYS A 23 -23.27 2.07 38.85
C LYS A 23 -22.74 3.19 37.95
N ASP A 24 -21.82 3.98 38.48
CA ASP A 24 -20.82 4.61 37.67
C ASP A 24 -20.02 3.48 37.03
N SER A 25 -20.49 3.04 35.89
CA SER A 25 -19.61 2.36 34.96
C SER A 25 -18.56 3.39 34.56
N LEU A 26 -17.41 3.32 35.21
CA LEU A 26 -16.17 3.76 34.63
C LEU A 26 -16.10 2.95 33.32
N SER A 27 -16.61 3.52 32.25
CA SER A 27 -16.16 3.16 30.93
C SER A 27 -14.68 3.51 30.95
N GLU A 28 -13.85 2.51 31.26
CA GLU A 28 -12.50 2.53 30.76
C GLU A 28 -12.64 2.75 29.27
N ASP A 29 -12.37 3.96 28.87
CA ASP A 29 -12.11 4.31 27.49
C ASP A 29 -10.80 3.61 27.14
N VAL A 30 -10.91 2.27 26.99
CA VAL A 30 -9.93 1.51 26.26
C VAL A 30 -10.08 2.02 24.83
N THR A 31 -9.45 3.15 24.59
CA THR A 31 -9.14 3.58 23.24
C THR A 31 -8.40 2.39 22.65
N SER A 32 -9.19 1.56 21.99
CA SER A 32 -8.73 0.48 21.15
C SER A 32 -7.73 1.06 20.16
N TYR A 33 -6.44 0.96 20.48
CA TYR A 33 -5.34 1.21 19.55
C TYR A 33 -5.34 0.23 18.38
N ASP A 34 -6.37 -0.63 18.30
CA ASP A 34 -6.46 -1.71 17.32
C ASP A 34 -7.31 -1.36 16.11
N GLN A 35 -7.64 -0.09 15.93
CA GLN A 35 -8.28 0.43 14.72
C GLN A 35 -7.39 1.44 14.01
N VAL A 36 -6.10 1.14 13.86
CA VAL A 36 -5.41 1.61 12.69
C VAL A 36 -5.94 0.76 11.54
N VAL A 37 -7.14 1.10 11.11
CA VAL A 37 -7.61 0.73 9.79
C VAL A 37 -6.59 1.36 8.85
N THR A 38 -5.61 0.56 8.44
CA THR A 38 -4.76 0.91 7.32
C THR A 38 -5.73 1.10 6.16
N LYS A 39 -6.08 2.36 5.90
CA LYS A 39 -6.89 2.73 4.75
C LYS A 39 -6.12 2.18 3.56
N LYS A 40 -6.58 1.06 3.01
CA LYS A 40 -5.97 0.48 1.82
C LYS A 40 -6.04 1.57 0.76
N VAL A 41 -4.90 2.17 0.46
CA VAL A 41 -4.82 3.21 -0.56
C VAL A 41 -5.19 2.51 -1.86
N ALA A 42 -6.29 2.91 -2.47
CA ALA A 42 -6.65 2.44 -3.80
C ALA A 42 -5.88 3.28 -4.81
N TYR A 43 -5.21 2.64 -5.73
CA TYR A 43 -4.63 3.30 -6.91
C TYR A 43 -5.71 3.35 -7.99
N ASP A 44 -5.98 4.53 -8.51
CA ASP A 44 -6.95 4.74 -9.58
C ASP A 44 -6.23 4.67 -10.92
N TYR A 45 -6.39 3.56 -11.61
CA TYR A 45 -5.72 3.32 -12.88
C TYR A 45 -6.37 4.07 -14.03
N ASP A 46 -5.59 4.81 -14.78
CA ASP A 46 -5.99 5.38 -16.07
C ASP A 46 -6.19 4.28 -17.12
N ALA A 47 -6.98 4.57 -18.16
CA ALA A 47 -7.29 3.62 -19.23
C ALA A 47 -6.02 3.05 -19.89
N ILE A 48 -5.00 3.87 -20.14
CA ILE A 48 -3.74 3.42 -20.73
C ILE A 48 -2.95 2.49 -19.79
N GLU A 49 -3.03 2.71 -18.48
CA GLU A 49 -2.41 1.85 -17.47
C GLU A 49 -3.08 0.47 -17.43
N VAL A 50 -4.41 0.44 -17.49
CA VAL A 50 -5.19 -0.81 -17.59
C VAL A 50 -4.83 -1.57 -18.84
N GLU A 51 -4.82 -0.93 -20.00
CA GLU A 51 -4.44 -1.54 -21.29
C GLU A 51 -3.01 -2.12 -21.24
N ILE A 52 -2.04 -1.44 -20.59
CA ILE A 52 -0.67 -1.96 -20.44
C ILE A 52 -0.66 -3.23 -19.58
N LEU A 53 -1.40 -3.25 -18.46
CA LEU A 53 -1.51 -4.42 -17.61
C LEU A 53 -2.11 -5.61 -18.39
N GLU A 54 -3.15 -5.37 -19.19
CA GLU A 54 -3.80 -6.38 -20.01
C GLU A 54 -2.86 -6.88 -21.13
N ASP A 55 -2.21 -6.00 -21.87
CA ASP A 55 -1.30 -6.33 -22.97
C ASP A 55 -0.11 -7.18 -22.49
N ILE A 56 0.49 -6.83 -21.36
CA ILE A 56 1.56 -7.63 -20.74
C ILE A 56 1.06 -9.02 -20.38
N ASN A 57 -0.13 -9.13 -19.77
CA ASN A 57 -0.70 -10.43 -19.39
C ASN A 57 -1.13 -11.26 -20.62
N LEU A 58 -1.65 -10.64 -21.65
CA LEU A 58 -1.93 -11.30 -22.92
C LEU A 58 -0.64 -11.89 -23.54
N TYR A 59 0.45 -11.11 -23.55
CA TYR A 59 1.74 -11.59 -24.02
C TYR A 59 2.25 -12.76 -23.16
N ARG A 60 2.20 -12.63 -21.83
CA ARG A 60 2.66 -13.70 -20.91
C ARG A 60 1.87 -14.98 -21.13
N LYS A 61 0.56 -14.90 -21.18
CA LYS A 61 -0.33 -16.06 -21.43
C LYS A 61 -0.04 -16.72 -22.77
N ALA A 62 0.15 -15.95 -23.83
CA ALA A 62 0.50 -16.47 -25.16
C ALA A 62 1.85 -17.21 -25.19
N ASN A 63 2.75 -16.94 -24.24
CA ASN A 63 4.05 -17.58 -24.08
C ASN A 63 4.09 -18.63 -22.95
N GLY A 64 2.93 -19.04 -22.41
CA GLY A 64 2.84 -20.08 -21.38
C GLY A 64 3.31 -19.60 -19.98
N LEU A 65 3.41 -18.31 -19.76
CA LEU A 65 3.79 -17.72 -18.48
C LEU A 65 2.54 -17.41 -17.65
N ALA A 66 2.66 -17.46 -16.33
CA ALA A 66 1.59 -17.09 -15.42
C ALA A 66 1.26 -15.58 -15.54
N GLU A 67 -0.03 -15.24 -15.47
CA GLU A 67 -0.47 -13.84 -15.43
C GLU A 67 0.00 -13.17 -14.14
N LEU A 68 0.38 -11.90 -14.24
CA LEU A 68 0.76 -11.04 -13.12
C LEU A 68 -0.47 -10.37 -12.53
N GLN A 69 -0.51 -10.23 -11.23
CA GLN A 69 -1.57 -9.49 -10.54
C GLN A 69 -1.13 -8.06 -10.29
N PRO A 70 -2.02 -7.07 -10.46
CA PRO A 70 -1.69 -5.70 -10.10
C PRO A 70 -1.53 -5.58 -8.57
N LEU A 71 -0.55 -4.76 -8.16
CA LEU A 71 -0.31 -4.47 -6.75
C LEU A 71 -0.23 -2.95 -6.57
N THR A 72 -1.22 -2.40 -5.88
CA THR A 72 -1.41 -0.95 -5.68
C THR A 72 -0.17 -0.26 -5.16
N GLU A 73 0.46 -0.80 -4.15
CA GLU A 73 1.65 -0.22 -3.52
C GLU A 73 2.83 -0.12 -4.50
N VAL A 74 2.91 -1.08 -5.43
CA VAL A 74 3.93 -1.06 -6.49
C VAL A 74 3.61 0.01 -7.55
N SER A 75 2.32 0.23 -7.85
CA SER A 75 1.90 1.30 -8.78
C SER A 75 2.13 2.68 -8.20
N ILE A 76 1.93 2.88 -6.89
CA ILE A 76 2.24 4.14 -6.20
C ILE A 76 3.74 4.44 -6.28
N GLU A 77 4.58 3.44 -6.12
CA GLU A 77 6.04 3.61 -6.23
C GLU A 77 6.47 3.91 -7.68
N ALA A 78 5.79 3.28 -8.66
CA ALA A 78 5.98 3.60 -10.08
C ALA A 78 5.56 5.04 -10.41
N GLU A 79 4.47 5.54 -9.81
CA GLU A 79 4.01 6.92 -9.94
C GLU A 79 5.05 7.92 -9.41
N SER A 80 5.53 7.68 -8.19
CA SER A 80 6.58 8.52 -7.59
C SER A 80 7.82 8.61 -8.48
N HIS A 81 8.19 7.50 -9.16
CA HIS A 81 9.31 7.53 -10.10
C HIS A 81 9.00 8.31 -11.38
N ASN A 82 7.79 8.23 -11.91
CA ASN A 82 7.39 9.06 -13.04
C ASN A 82 7.45 10.55 -12.71
N GLU A 83 6.96 10.95 -11.53
CA GLU A 83 7.05 12.33 -11.07
C GLU A 83 8.51 12.80 -10.96
N TYR A 84 9.39 11.95 -10.40
CA TYR A 84 10.82 12.22 -10.38
C TYR A 84 11.39 12.42 -11.79
N MET A 85 11.11 11.52 -12.74
CA MET A 85 11.61 11.63 -14.12
C MET A 85 11.10 12.90 -14.82
N ILE A 86 9.84 13.29 -14.59
CA ILE A 86 9.24 14.52 -15.12
C ILE A 86 9.95 15.74 -14.54
N ASP A 87 10.19 15.78 -13.24
CA ASP A 87 10.91 16.88 -12.57
C ASP A 87 12.34 17.02 -13.09
N GLN A 88 13.04 15.89 -13.33
CA GLN A 88 14.37 15.87 -13.90
C GLN A 88 14.40 16.11 -15.42
N GLY A 89 13.26 16.06 -16.10
CA GLY A 89 13.14 16.19 -17.55
C GLY A 89 13.83 15.07 -18.35
N THR A 90 14.06 13.91 -17.75
CA THR A 90 14.76 12.79 -18.39
C THR A 90 14.25 11.43 -17.92
N VAL A 91 14.19 10.46 -18.85
CA VAL A 91 13.88 9.07 -18.53
C VAL A 91 15.14 8.37 -18.00
N SER A 92 15.00 7.73 -16.84
CA SER A 92 16.14 7.06 -16.18
C SER A 92 15.65 5.93 -15.24
N HIS A 93 16.61 5.14 -14.77
CA HIS A 93 16.44 4.20 -13.65
C HIS A 93 17.04 4.74 -12.34
N ASP A 94 17.16 6.06 -12.23
CA ASP A 94 17.74 6.68 -11.04
C ASP A 94 16.99 6.25 -9.78
N ASN A 95 17.72 6.08 -8.69
CA ASN A 95 17.21 5.65 -7.40
C ASN A 95 16.53 4.25 -7.42
N PHE A 96 16.73 3.41 -8.46
CA PHE A 96 16.12 2.08 -8.52
C PHE A 96 16.45 1.22 -7.30
N SER A 97 17.68 1.24 -6.82
CA SER A 97 18.09 0.46 -5.65
C SER A 97 17.31 0.85 -4.38
N GLN A 98 17.00 2.14 -4.21
CA GLN A 98 16.19 2.64 -3.09
C GLN A 98 14.74 2.16 -3.21
N ARG A 99 14.12 2.28 -4.40
CA ARG A 99 12.77 1.77 -4.67
C ARG A 99 12.67 0.27 -4.44
N ALA A 100 13.61 -0.48 -4.98
CA ALA A 100 13.65 -1.93 -4.81
C ALA A 100 13.79 -2.33 -3.34
N SER A 101 14.68 -1.68 -2.59
CA SER A 101 14.87 -1.93 -1.16
C SER A 101 13.62 -1.59 -0.36
N PHE A 102 12.96 -0.47 -0.66
CA PHE A 102 11.70 -0.08 -0.04
C PHE A 102 10.62 -1.15 -0.26
N LEU A 103 10.38 -1.56 -1.51
CA LEU A 103 9.38 -2.58 -1.83
C LEU A 103 9.70 -3.94 -1.17
N MET A 104 10.98 -4.33 -1.10
CA MET A 104 11.38 -5.55 -0.41
C MET A 104 11.10 -5.49 1.10
N GLN A 105 11.34 -4.35 1.74
CA GLN A 105 11.12 -4.16 3.17
C GLN A 105 9.64 -4.07 3.52
N GLU A 106 8.88 -3.25 2.78
CA GLU A 106 7.47 -2.97 3.10
C GLU A 106 6.52 -4.10 2.68
N LEU A 107 6.80 -4.77 1.55
CA LEU A 107 5.90 -5.76 0.97
C LEU A 107 6.41 -7.20 1.10
N GLY A 108 7.65 -7.40 1.57
CA GLY A 108 8.25 -8.73 1.68
C GLY A 108 8.50 -9.41 0.34
N VAL A 109 8.62 -8.64 -0.75
CA VAL A 109 8.89 -9.19 -2.08
C VAL A 109 10.35 -9.64 -2.20
N ARG A 110 10.61 -10.68 -3.01
CA ARG A 110 11.91 -11.34 -3.13
C ARG A 110 12.78 -10.77 -4.24
N SER A 111 12.15 -10.20 -5.26
CA SER A 111 12.84 -9.57 -6.39
C SER A 111 12.02 -8.39 -6.90
N VAL A 112 12.73 -7.42 -7.47
CA VAL A 112 12.16 -6.23 -8.10
C VAL A 112 12.90 -5.99 -9.40
N SER A 113 12.18 -5.69 -10.48
CA SER A 113 12.75 -5.19 -11.73
C SER A 113 11.86 -4.10 -12.31
N GLU A 114 12.40 -3.30 -13.23
CA GLU A 114 11.74 -2.10 -13.69
C GLU A 114 11.91 -1.93 -15.20
N ASN A 115 10.82 -1.55 -15.88
CA ASN A 115 10.83 -1.02 -17.24
C ASN A 115 10.37 0.43 -17.21
N VAL A 116 11.12 1.30 -17.84
CA VAL A 116 10.74 2.70 -18.05
C VAL A 116 10.64 3.00 -19.55
N ALA A 117 9.83 4.01 -19.88
CA ALA A 117 9.73 4.50 -21.24
C ALA A 117 9.26 5.96 -21.26
N TYR A 118 9.38 6.60 -22.43
CA TYR A 118 9.03 7.99 -22.64
C TYR A 118 8.47 8.23 -24.03
N GLY A 119 7.46 9.10 -24.13
CA GLY A 119 6.97 9.67 -25.39
C GLY A 119 6.04 8.77 -26.20
N TYR A 120 5.75 7.54 -25.78
CA TYR A 120 4.75 6.69 -26.42
C TYR A 120 3.33 7.21 -26.13
N ARG A 121 2.40 6.97 -27.07
CA ARG A 121 1.03 7.50 -26.99
C ARG A 121 -0.04 6.44 -26.75
N SER A 122 0.34 5.16 -26.72
CA SER A 122 -0.60 4.05 -26.48
C SER A 122 0.09 2.90 -25.76
N ALA A 123 -0.70 2.08 -25.10
CA ALA A 123 -0.29 0.84 -24.43
C ALA A 123 0.42 -0.11 -25.42
N ASP A 124 -0.21 -0.39 -26.54
CA ASP A 124 0.33 -1.25 -27.60
C ASP A 124 1.73 -0.79 -28.07
N ALA A 125 1.93 0.53 -28.25
CA ALA A 125 3.22 1.05 -28.70
C ALA A 125 4.33 0.86 -27.65
N VAL A 126 4.07 1.15 -26.37
CA VAL A 126 5.07 1.02 -25.31
C VAL A 126 5.37 -0.45 -24.99
N VAL A 127 4.35 -1.30 -24.92
CA VAL A 127 4.54 -2.74 -24.67
C VAL A 127 5.32 -3.39 -25.82
N LYS A 128 5.01 -3.08 -27.07
CA LYS A 128 5.79 -3.54 -28.22
C LYS A 128 7.25 -3.06 -28.20
N ALA A 129 7.49 -1.85 -27.74
CA ALA A 129 8.86 -1.33 -27.59
C ALA A 129 9.61 -2.08 -26.50
N TRP A 130 8.99 -2.33 -25.36
CA TRP A 130 9.59 -3.14 -24.28
C TRP A 130 9.88 -4.58 -24.76
N LEU A 131 8.97 -5.21 -25.49
CA LEU A 131 9.17 -6.57 -26.01
C LEU A 131 10.28 -6.66 -27.09
N LYS A 132 10.64 -5.56 -27.75
CA LYS A 132 11.77 -5.50 -28.68
C LYS A 132 13.12 -5.27 -28.00
N SER A 133 13.11 -4.75 -26.77
CA SER A 133 14.32 -4.54 -25.96
C SER A 133 14.61 -5.79 -25.14
N LYS A 134 15.79 -6.38 -25.28
CA LYS A 134 16.16 -7.61 -24.58
C LYS A 134 15.94 -7.51 -23.07
N GLY A 135 16.47 -6.46 -22.41
CA GLY A 135 16.36 -6.30 -20.95
C GLY A 135 14.91 -6.07 -20.48
N HIS A 136 14.15 -5.23 -21.20
CA HIS A 136 12.75 -5.00 -20.84
C HIS A 136 11.89 -6.24 -21.04
N LYS A 137 12.15 -7.02 -22.10
CA LYS A 137 11.47 -8.28 -22.37
C LYS A 137 11.80 -9.32 -21.28
N GLU A 138 13.05 -9.44 -20.86
CA GLU A 138 13.46 -10.32 -19.76
C GLU A 138 12.70 -9.99 -18.47
N ASN A 139 12.47 -8.72 -18.16
CA ASN A 139 11.65 -8.31 -17.01
C ASN A 139 10.19 -8.74 -17.15
N ILE A 140 9.60 -8.60 -18.36
CA ILE A 140 8.23 -9.05 -18.64
C ILE A 140 8.10 -10.57 -18.55
N GLU A 141 9.13 -11.33 -18.94
CA GLU A 141 9.11 -12.81 -18.98
C GLU A 141 9.57 -13.46 -17.67
N ALA A 142 10.17 -12.69 -16.75
CA ALA A 142 10.68 -13.23 -15.50
C ALA A 142 9.59 -13.90 -14.66
N ASP A 143 10.01 -14.78 -13.73
CA ASP A 143 9.13 -15.46 -12.79
C ASP A 143 8.64 -14.51 -11.68
N ASN A 144 7.95 -13.45 -12.10
CA ASN A 144 7.28 -12.51 -11.22
C ASN A 144 5.84 -12.94 -10.94
N THR A 145 5.25 -12.42 -9.86
CA THR A 145 3.87 -12.73 -9.48
C THR A 145 2.97 -11.49 -9.55
N HIS A 146 3.55 -10.31 -9.36
CA HIS A 146 2.80 -9.05 -9.37
C HIS A 146 3.57 -7.98 -10.13
N PHE A 147 2.84 -6.93 -10.49
CA PHE A 147 3.39 -5.74 -11.11
C PHE A 147 2.61 -4.49 -10.71
N GLY A 148 3.20 -3.33 -10.93
CA GLY A 148 2.56 -2.04 -10.83
C GLY A 148 2.99 -1.17 -11.98
N ILE A 149 2.05 -0.38 -12.49
CA ILE A 149 2.25 0.55 -13.60
C ILE A 149 1.83 1.95 -13.19
N SER A 150 2.53 2.94 -13.67
CA SER A 150 2.10 4.32 -13.69
C SER A 150 2.44 4.97 -15.02
N VAL A 151 1.54 5.82 -15.49
CA VAL A 151 1.74 6.70 -16.66
C VAL A 151 1.41 8.12 -16.23
N ARG A 152 2.36 9.05 -16.39
CA ARG A 152 2.17 10.47 -16.05
C ARG A 152 2.65 11.33 -17.21
N GLN A 153 2.03 12.49 -17.39
CA GLN A 153 2.37 13.42 -18.47
C GLN A 153 3.19 14.60 -17.95
N ASP A 154 4.19 14.97 -18.74
CA ASP A 154 4.86 16.26 -18.53
C ASP A 154 3.98 17.45 -19.00
N ALA A 155 4.48 18.67 -18.81
CA ALA A 155 3.79 19.90 -19.21
C ALA A 155 3.51 20.01 -20.73
N ASP A 156 4.27 19.27 -21.54
CA ASP A 156 4.11 19.19 -22.99
C ASP A 156 3.14 18.07 -23.43
N GLY A 157 2.54 17.35 -22.47
CA GLY A 157 1.62 16.24 -22.72
C GLY A 157 2.31 14.96 -23.18
N ARG A 158 3.60 14.78 -22.88
CA ARG A 158 4.35 13.58 -23.23
C ARG A 158 4.35 12.59 -22.06
N ASN A 159 4.01 11.35 -22.33
CA ASN A 159 3.93 10.31 -21.32
C ASN A 159 5.29 9.82 -20.86
N TYR A 160 5.45 9.68 -19.54
CA TYR A 160 6.47 8.92 -18.84
C TYR A 160 5.83 7.64 -18.30
N PHE A 161 6.53 6.52 -18.45
CA PHE A 161 6.03 5.20 -18.08
C PHE A 161 7.00 4.55 -17.11
N THR A 162 6.49 4.02 -16.02
CA THR A 162 7.23 3.14 -15.12
C THR A 162 6.40 1.90 -14.85
N ASN A 163 6.93 0.72 -15.18
CA ASN A 163 6.34 -0.56 -14.83
C ASN A 163 7.32 -1.34 -13.96
N ILE A 164 6.94 -1.60 -12.72
CA ILE A 164 7.74 -2.35 -11.74
C ILE A 164 7.15 -3.76 -11.61
N PHE A 165 8.01 -4.77 -11.68
CA PHE A 165 7.65 -6.17 -11.53
C PHE A 165 8.21 -6.70 -10.22
N VAL A 166 7.45 -7.53 -9.51
CA VAL A 166 7.87 -8.10 -8.23
C VAL A 166 7.52 -9.59 -8.11
N LYS A 167 8.36 -10.33 -7.39
CA LYS A 167 8.09 -11.69 -6.94
C LYS A 167 7.70 -11.65 -5.45
N LYS A 168 6.46 -11.94 -5.17
CA LYS A 168 5.96 -12.05 -3.79
C LYS A 168 6.00 -13.48 -3.29
#